data_96a3bcc0b8817004dd4e9cce376b2a08
#
_entry.id   96a3bcc0b8817004dd4e9cce376b2a08
#
_cell.length_a   1.000
_cell.length_b   1.000
_cell.length_c   1.000
_cell.angle_alpha   90.00
_cell.angle_beta   90.00
_cell.angle_gamma   90.00
#
_symmetry.space_group_name_H-M   'P 1'
#
loop_
_entity.id
_entity.type
_entity.pdbx_description
1 polymer ?
#
loop_
_entity_poly.entity_id
_entity_poly.type
_entity_poly.pdbx_seq_one_letter_code
_entity_poly.pdbx_strand_id
1 'polypeptide(L)'
;MNFRQFEALYWIARLGSFHAAARHLKTSQPAISARIREMEQQLGVTVFDRSERKVRPTPKGHELLRYAAQVMAIAAEIQQRVGTREALTGRVRLGVPSISALTWLPPLLHRVARTYPGLIVEFTVDSSEILDEQMQHGLLDVAVLAGPMVSPKVTTESLGRVKLAWLCSPRLDLPLGTLAAADIALWPVITDRAGSHLHGAAMDWFRAEGAEPARHHGCSSLPTRIQLAVRGVGIALASPSAASREFSHGTLRLVETTRPPPSLEYVIAYTSVGLEPGGRLVAEMAKALIARKPDLQAYYSAIGIDDDNANLSTGDIFAGIDNDA
;
A
#
# COMPACT_ATOMS: atom_id res chain seq x y z
N MET A 1 -17.21 16.13 28.96
CA MET A 1 -16.93 15.77 27.55
C MET A 1 -17.51 14.39 27.24
N ASN A 2 -18.02 14.17 26.01
CA ASN A 2 -18.61 12.91 25.58
C ASN A 2 -18.08 12.49 24.19
N PHE A 3 -18.33 11.24 23.83
CA PHE A 3 -17.83 10.67 22.55
C PHE A 3 -18.28 11.49 21.32
N ARG A 4 -19.54 11.95 21.29
CA ARG A 4 -20.08 12.73 20.15
C ARG A 4 -19.39 14.09 19.97
N GLN A 5 -18.81 14.65 21.03
CA GLN A 5 -18.03 15.88 20.94
C GLN A 5 -16.65 15.63 20.34
N PHE A 6 -15.97 14.55 20.73
CA PHE A 6 -14.72 14.14 20.13
C PHE A 6 -14.90 13.76 18.64
N GLU A 7 -15.97 13.06 18.32
CA GLU A 7 -16.35 12.71 16.96
C GLU A 7 -16.57 13.97 16.09
N ALA A 8 -17.30 14.96 16.60
CA ALA A 8 -17.51 16.25 15.90
C ALA A 8 -16.19 17.00 15.68
N LEU A 9 -15.36 17.13 16.72
CA LEU A 9 -14.04 17.79 16.64
C LEU A 9 -13.19 17.11 15.53
N TYR A 10 -13.13 15.82 15.57
CA TYR A 10 -12.38 15.00 14.63
C TYR A 10 -12.80 15.25 13.18
N TRP A 11 -14.10 15.12 12.89
CA TRP A 11 -14.62 15.27 11.53
C TRP A 11 -14.57 16.68 10.98
N ILE A 12 -14.72 17.71 11.83
CA ILE A 12 -14.54 19.10 11.41
C ILE A 12 -13.11 19.35 10.97
N ALA A 13 -12.12 18.89 11.74
CA ALA A 13 -10.71 19.05 11.41
C ALA A 13 -10.34 18.32 10.11
N ARG A 14 -10.87 17.11 9.91
CA ARG A 14 -10.60 16.29 8.73
C ARG A 14 -11.23 16.85 7.45
N LEU A 15 -12.48 17.30 7.54
CA LEU A 15 -13.24 17.78 6.39
C LEU A 15 -13.12 19.29 6.17
N GLY A 16 -12.45 20.01 7.07
CA GLY A 16 -12.24 21.46 7.00
C GLY A 16 -13.52 22.30 7.08
N SER A 17 -14.66 21.69 7.46
CA SER A 17 -15.97 22.36 7.41
C SER A 17 -16.97 21.74 8.39
N PHE A 18 -17.65 22.61 9.17
CA PHE A 18 -18.77 22.19 10.03
C PHE A 18 -19.92 21.57 9.23
N HIS A 19 -20.18 22.09 8.03
CA HIS A 19 -21.24 21.59 7.16
C HIS A 19 -20.91 20.19 6.62
N ALA A 20 -19.67 19.99 6.18
CA ALA A 20 -19.21 18.68 5.70
C ALA A 20 -19.23 17.64 6.82
N ALA A 21 -18.79 18.00 8.03
CA ALA A 21 -18.84 17.14 9.21
C ALA A 21 -20.29 16.76 9.58
N ALA A 22 -21.23 17.75 9.52
CA ALA A 22 -22.63 17.48 9.79
C ALA A 22 -23.25 16.48 8.82
N ARG A 23 -22.97 16.62 7.53
CA ARG A 23 -23.41 15.65 6.50
C ARG A 23 -22.83 14.28 6.74
N HIS A 24 -21.53 14.20 7.05
CA HIS A 24 -20.85 12.94 7.33
C HIS A 24 -21.45 12.23 8.54
N LEU A 25 -21.71 12.96 9.64
CA LEU A 25 -22.29 12.43 10.86
C LEU A 25 -23.82 12.31 10.83
N LYS A 26 -24.43 12.50 9.66
CA LYS A 26 -25.89 12.42 9.44
C LYS A 26 -26.67 13.26 10.48
N THR A 27 -26.22 14.48 10.75
CA THR A 27 -26.79 15.42 11.71
C THR A 27 -26.87 16.84 11.14
N SER A 28 -27.39 17.79 11.90
CA SER A 28 -27.46 19.20 11.48
C SER A 28 -26.19 19.97 11.82
N GLN A 29 -25.84 20.98 11.02
CA GLN A 29 -24.70 21.84 11.30
C GLN A 29 -24.83 22.61 12.62
N PRO A 30 -26.04 23.13 13.04
CA PRO A 30 -26.23 23.67 14.37
C PRO A 30 -25.90 22.73 15.52
N ALA A 31 -26.25 21.42 15.35
CA ALA A 31 -25.93 20.40 16.37
C ALA A 31 -24.41 20.18 16.50
N ILE A 32 -23.69 20.11 15.36
CA ILE A 32 -22.23 20.01 15.39
C ILE A 32 -21.61 21.25 16.03
N SER A 33 -22.08 22.46 15.69
CA SER A 33 -21.61 23.70 16.29
C SER A 33 -21.88 23.78 17.79
N ALA A 34 -23.02 23.26 18.26
CA ALA A 34 -23.34 23.21 19.67
C ALA A 34 -22.38 22.24 20.42
N ARG A 35 -22.10 21.07 19.89
CA ARG A 35 -21.16 20.09 20.48
C ARG A 35 -19.76 20.68 20.67
N ILE A 36 -19.27 21.44 19.69
CA ILE A 36 -17.95 22.07 19.77
C ILE A 36 -17.97 23.21 20.78
N ARG A 37 -18.98 24.08 20.77
CA ARG A 37 -19.10 25.19 21.75
C ARG A 37 -19.15 24.68 23.20
N GLU A 38 -19.92 23.61 23.45
CA GLU A 38 -20.01 22.98 24.77
C GLU A 38 -18.64 22.39 25.19
N MET A 39 -17.92 21.77 24.29
CA MET A 39 -16.56 21.26 24.54
C MET A 39 -15.58 22.39 24.84
N GLU A 40 -15.60 23.49 24.05
CA GLU A 40 -14.78 24.67 24.25
C GLU A 40 -15.08 25.34 25.64
N GLN A 41 -16.35 25.43 26.02
CA GLN A 41 -16.77 25.95 27.32
C GLN A 41 -16.29 25.05 28.48
N GLN A 42 -16.44 23.74 28.36
CA GLN A 42 -15.99 22.81 29.40
C GLN A 42 -14.48 22.83 29.61
N LEU A 43 -13.71 23.06 28.55
CA LEU A 43 -12.24 23.10 28.60
C LEU A 43 -11.66 24.52 28.83
N GLY A 44 -12.46 25.53 28.67
CA GLY A 44 -12.01 26.93 28.78
C GLY A 44 -11.06 27.35 27.64
N VAL A 45 -11.11 26.68 26.48
CA VAL A 45 -10.21 26.92 25.33
C VAL A 45 -10.98 26.93 24.03
N THR A 46 -10.50 27.71 23.06
CA THR A 46 -11.00 27.66 21.67
C THR A 46 -10.22 26.62 20.90
N VAL A 47 -10.91 25.68 20.24
CA VAL A 47 -10.30 24.59 19.49
C VAL A 47 -10.25 24.82 17.98
N PHE A 48 -11.11 25.72 17.46
CA PHE A 48 -11.09 26.10 16.04
C PHE A 48 -10.98 27.60 15.86
N ASP A 49 -10.09 28.02 14.97
CA ASP A 49 -10.09 29.37 14.42
C ASP A 49 -11.17 29.46 13.33
N ARG A 50 -12.05 30.44 13.45
CA ARG A 50 -13.17 30.73 12.55
C ARG A 50 -12.99 32.03 11.79
N SER A 51 -11.84 32.68 11.92
CA SER A 51 -11.55 33.97 11.29
C SER A 51 -11.38 33.88 9.78
N GLU A 52 -11.02 32.69 9.26
CA GLU A 52 -10.82 32.45 7.85
C GLU A 52 -11.99 31.66 7.22
N ARG A 53 -12.05 31.67 5.89
CA ARG A 53 -13.03 30.88 5.08
C ARG A 53 -12.92 29.38 5.30
N LYS A 54 -11.74 28.87 5.70
CA LYS A 54 -11.50 27.46 6.06
C LYS A 54 -11.31 27.37 7.57
N VAL A 55 -12.04 26.45 8.19
CA VAL A 55 -11.92 26.14 9.61
C VAL A 55 -10.58 25.44 9.87
N ARG A 56 -9.75 26.05 10.76
CA ARG A 56 -8.45 25.47 11.14
C ARG A 56 -8.41 25.21 12.64
N PRO A 57 -7.81 24.10 13.09
CA PRO A 57 -7.57 23.88 14.51
C PRO A 57 -6.60 24.93 15.08
N THR A 58 -6.85 25.43 16.27
CA THR A 58 -5.90 26.22 17.07
C THR A 58 -4.76 25.31 17.59
N PRO A 59 -3.67 25.83 18.18
CA PRO A 59 -2.66 24.99 18.85
C PRO A 59 -3.28 24.06 19.90
N LYS A 60 -4.25 24.53 20.69
CA LYS A 60 -5.02 23.69 21.65
C LYS A 60 -5.96 22.72 20.94
N GLY A 61 -6.52 23.13 19.80
CA GLY A 61 -7.29 22.26 18.93
C GLY A 61 -6.44 21.09 18.38
N HIS A 62 -5.22 21.34 17.96
CA HIS A 62 -4.28 20.30 17.52
C HIS A 62 -3.90 19.33 18.65
N GLU A 63 -3.69 19.84 19.86
CA GLU A 63 -3.43 19.00 21.03
C GLU A 63 -4.65 18.09 21.32
N LEU A 64 -5.85 18.67 21.35
CA LEU A 64 -7.09 17.93 21.63
C LEU A 64 -7.43 16.91 20.52
N LEU A 65 -7.09 17.22 19.28
CA LEU A 65 -7.28 16.28 18.15
C LEU A 65 -6.49 14.98 18.33
N ARG A 66 -5.30 15.02 18.94
CA ARG A 66 -4.55 13.79 19.24
C ARG A 66 -5.32 12.88 20.19
N TYR A 67 -5.94 13.47 21.24
CA TYR A 67 -6.79 12.72 22.17
C TYR A 67 -8.10 12.25 21.52
N ALA A 68 -8.72 13.10 20.69
CA ALA A 68 -9.90 12.71 19.93
C ALA A 68 -9.62 11.48 19.04
N ALA A 69 -8.49 11.47 18.35
CA ALA A 69 -8.07 10.34 17.55
C ALA A 69 -7.87 9.06 18.38
N GLN A 70 -7.31 9.14 19.58
CA GLN A 70 -7.17 8.00 20.48
C GLN A 70 -8.53 7.48 20.96
N VAL A 71 -9.45 8.38 21.35
CA VAL A 71 -10.81 7.99 21.75
C VAL A 71 -11.55 7.30 20.60
N MET A 72 -11.44 7.83 19.38
CA MET A 72 -12.02 7.20 18.19
C MET A 72 -11.40 5.83 17.92
N ALA A 73 -10.08 5.69 18.09
CA ALA A 73 -9.38 4.43 17.91
C ALA A 73 -9.81 3.36 18.94
N ILE A 74 -9.95 3.74 20.22
CA ILE A 74 -10.43 2.83 21.28
C ILE A 74 -11.88 2.41 21.01
N ALA A 75 -12.74 3.33 20.63
CA ALA A 75 -14.13 3.00 20.29
C ALA A 75 -14.20 2.02 19.11
N ALA A 76 -13.34 2.20 18.12
CA ALA A 76 -13.17 1.30 17.00
C ALA A 76 -12.70 -0.10 17.42
N GLU A 77 -11.71 -0.16 18.31
CA GLU A 77 -11.20 -1.43 18.86
C GLU A 77 -12.29 -2.18 19.64
N ILE A 78 -13.08 -1.47 20.42
CA ILE A 78 -14.23 -2.06 21.12
C ILE A 78 -15.23 -2.64 20.12
N GLN A 79 -15.58 -1.90 19.08
CA GLN A 79 -16.49 -2.40 18.04
C GLN A 79 -15.91 -3.62 17.31
N GLN A 80 -14.61 -3.64 17.07
CA GLN A 80 -13.94 -4.75 16.40
C GLN A 80 -13.83 -6.01 17.27
N ARG A 81 -13.58 -5.85 18.60
CA ARG A 81 -13.35 -6.97 19.51
C ARG A 81 -14.63 -7.49 20.19
N VAL A 82 -15.58 -6.61 20.43
CA VAL A 82 -16.79 -6.90 21.21
C VAL A 82 -18.06 -6.83 20.35
N GLY A 83 -18.05 -6.02 19.29
CA GLY A 83 -19.16 -5.91 18.35
C GLY A 83 -19.27 -7.11 17.39
N THR A 84 -20.46 -7.31 16.82
CA THR A 84 -20.64 -8.29 15.74
C THR A 84 -19.88 -7.81 14.49
N ARG A 85 -19.31 -8.73 13.69
CA ARG A 85 -18.60 -8.44 12.45
C ARG A 85 -19.43 -7.64 11.44
N GLU A 86 -20.74 -7.80 11.49
CA GLU A 86 -21.73 -7.10 10.66
C GLU A 86 -21.91 -5.61 11.01
N ALA A 87 -21.49 -5.19 12.22
CA ALA A 87 -21.62 -3.81 12.68
C ALA A 87 -20.59 -2.86 12.05
N LEU A 88 -19.53 -3.40 11.43
CA LEU A 88 -18.51 -2.57 10.79
C LEU A 88 -18.97 -2.19 9.38
N THR A 89 -19.33 -0.92 9.24
CA THR A 89 -19.80 -0.32 7.98
C THR A 89 -18.94 0.89 7.65
N GLY A 90 -18.94 1.29 6.40
CA GLY A 90 -18.25 2.51 5.97
C GLY A 90 -17.44 2.31 4.71
N ARG A 91 -16.60 3.29 4.40
CA ARG A 91 -15.78 3.32 3.19
C ARG A 91 -14.32 3.50 3.55
N VAL A 92 -13.43 2.70 2.95
CA VAL A 92 -11.98 2.78 3.10
C VAL A 92 -11.36 3.05 1.73
N ARG A 93 -10.57 4.11 1.63
CA ARG A 93 -9.83 4.47 0.41
C ARG A 93 -8.41 3.95 0.54
N LEU A 94 -8.11 2.89 -0.22
CA LEU A 94 -6.84 2.17 -0.17
C LEU A 94 -6.01 2.48 -1.43
N GLY A 95 -4.77 2.96 -1.26
CA GLY A 95 -3.79 3.11 -2.34
C GLY A 95 -2.80 1.95 -2.36
N VAL A 96 -2.55 1.36 -3.52
CA VAL A 96 -1.57 0.27 -3.65
C VAL A 96 -0.78 0.37 -4.95
N PRO A 97 0.52 -0.01 -4.96
CA PRO A 97 1.28 -0.13 -6.21
C PRO A 97 0.83 -1.36 -7.02
N SER A 98 1.14 -1.34 -8.31
CA SER A 98 0.73 -2.40 -9.26
C SER A 98 1.14 -3.81 -8.81
N ILE A 99 2.29 -3.97 -8.14
CA ILE A 99 2.72 -5.26 -7.63
C ILE A 99 1.76 -5.80 -6.55
N SER A 100 1.33 -4.94 -5.65
CA SER A 100 0.35 -5.27 -4.60
C SER A 100 -1.01 -5.64 -5.20
N ALA A 101 -1.43 -4.88 -6.23
CA ALA A 101 -2.68 -5.11 -6.93
C ALA A 101 -2.73 -6.49 -7.63
N LEU A 102 -1.58 -6.97 -8.12
CA LEU A 102 -1.48 -8.27 -8.79
C LEU A 102 -1.26 -9.45 -7.83
N THR A 103 -0.91 -9.19 -6.59
CA THR A 103 -0.53 -10.25 -5.63
C THR A 103 -1.54 -10.38 -4.51
N TRP A 104 -1.44 -9.61 -3.45
CA TRP A 104 -2.20 -9.79 -2.22
C TRP A 104 -3.50 -8.98 -2.14
N LEU A 105 -3.72 -7.97 -2.99
CA LEU A 105 -4.96 -7.16 -2.96
C LEU A 105 -6.22 -7.99 -3.26
N PRO A 106 -6.26 -8.85 -4.30
CA PRO A 106 -7.45 -9.66 -4.57
C PRO A 106 -7.87 -10.55 -3.40
N PRO A 107 -6.98 -11.35 -2.78
CA PRO A 107 -7.34 -12.12 -1.60
C PRO A 107 -7.74 -11.24 -0.39
N LEU A 108 -7.14 -10.05 -0.23
CA LEU A 108 -7.58 -9.10 0.80
C LEU A 108 -9.03 -8.68 0.59
N LEU A 109 -9.36 -8.22 -0.61
CA LEU A 109 -10.73 -7.76 -0.94
C LEU A 109 -11.75 -8.89 -0.81
N HIS A 110 -11.41 -10.09 -1.26
CA HIS A 110 -12.27 -11.27 -1.08
C HIS A 110 -12.55 -11.54 0.41
N ARG A 111 -11.51 -11.53 1.24
CA ARG A 111 -11.65 -11.74 2.69
C ARG A 111 -12.45 -10.63 3.36
N VAL A 112 -12.21 -9.36 3.00
CA VAL A 112 -12.98 -8.23 3.53
C VAL A 112 -14.45 -8.37 3.18
N ALA A 113 -14.77 -8.64 1.91
CA ALA A 113 -16.15 -8.77 1.45
C ALA A 113 -16.91 -9.90 2.16
N ARG A 114 -16.25 -11.02 2.42
CA ARG A 114 -16.86 -12.16 3.17
C ARG A 114 -17.05 -11.87 4.65
N THR A 115 -16.07 -11.22 5.28
CA THR A 115 -16.03 -11.07 6.75
C THR A 115 -16.74 -9.80 7.22
N TYR A 116 -16.73 -8.75 6.40
CA TYR A 116 -17.24 -7.41 6.72
C TYR A 116 -18.08 -6.86 5.55
N PRO A 117 -19.27 -7.43 5.27
CA PRO A 117 -20.07 -7.09 4.07
C PRO A 117 -20.54 -5.63 4.04
N GLY A 118 -20.58 -4.97 5.21
CA GLY A 118 -20.92 -3.53 5.30
C GLY A 118 -19.76 -2.58 5.01
N LEU A 119 -18.53 -3.11 4.80
CA LEU A 119 -17.34 -2.31 4.54
C LEU A 119 -17.07 -2.24 3.02
N ILE A 120 -17.03 -1.02 2.49
CA ILE A 120 -16.70 -0.77 1.08
C ILE A 120 -15.24 -0.36 1.00
N VAL A 121 -14.42 -1.11 0.24
CA VAL A 121 -13.04 -0.73 -0.05
C VAL A 121 -12.97 -0.15 -1.46
N GLU A 122 -12.70 1.16 -1.55
CA GLU A 122 -12.35 1.82 -2.81
C GLU A 122 -10.82 1.81 -2.92
N PHE A 123 -10.29 1.33 -4.03
CA PHE A 123 -8.84 1.25 -4.18
C PHE A 123 -8.35 1.97 -5.43
N THR A 124 -7.16 2.58 -5.30
CA THR A 124 -6.42 3.23 -6.37
C THR A 124 -5.11 2.48 -6.60
N VAL A 125 -4.81 2.17 -7.85
CA VAL A 125 -3.55 1.55 -8.24
C VAL A 125 -2.72 2.59 -8.97
N ASP A 126 -1.60 2.99 -8.35
CA ASP A 126 -0.71 4.00 -8.94
C ASP A 126 0.75 3.81 -8.44
N SER A 127 1.66 4.67 -8.89
CA SER A 127 3.03 4.71 -8.37
C SER A 127 3.06 5.23 -6.92
N SER A 128 4.09 4.84 -6.16
CA SER A 128 4.23 5.23 -4.76
C SER A 128 4.29 6.76 -4.57
N GLU A 129 4.86 7.49 -5.52
CA GLU A 129 4.96 8.95 -5.50
C GLU A 129 3.57 9.61 -5.58
N ILE A 130 2.70 9.11 -6.49
CA ILE A 130 1.33 9.62 -6.64
C ILE A 130 0.48 9.24 -5.43
N LEU A 131 0.62 8.01 -4.95
CA LEU A 131 -0.10 7.54 -3.76
C LEU A 131 0.31 8.32 -2.51
N ASP A 132 1.60 8.67 -2.37
CA ASP A 132 2.08 9.55 -1.30
C ASP A 132 1.44 10.94 -1.36
N GLU A 133 1.42 11.55 -2.54
CA GLU A 133 0.75 12.83 -2.74
C GLU A 133 -0.74 12.76 -2.37
N GLN A 134 -1.44 11.71 -2.78
CA GLN A 134 -2.83 11.50 -2.42
C GLN A 134 -3.04 11.30 -0.92
N MET A 135 -2.14 10.60 -0.23
CA MET A 135 -2.15 10.47 1.24
C MET A 135 -1.99 11.82 1.92
N GLN A 136 -1.03 12.65 1.48
CA GLN A 136 -0.79 13.98 2.03
C GLN A 136 -2.00 14.91 1.88
N HIS A 137 -2.77 14.75 0.80
CA HIS A 137 -4.01 15.49 0.55
C HIS A 137 -5.26 14.88 1.20
N GLY A 138 -5.13 13.76 1.94
CA GLY A 138 -6.24 13.08 2.60
C GLY A 138 -7.23 12.42 1.63
N LEU A 139 -6.79 12.12 0.41
CA LEU A 139 -7.59 11.41 -0.59
C LEU A 139 -7.58 9.90 -0.36
N LEU A 140 -6.59 9.38 0.35
CA LEU A 140 -6.49 7.99 0.79
C LEU A 140 -6.52 7.89 2.31
N ASP A 141 -7.04 6.80 2.84
CA ASP A 141 -7.06 6.47 4.27
C ASP A 141 -5.88 5.58 4.65
N VAL A 142 -5.55 4.66 3.76
CA VAL A 142 -4.43 3.71 3.88
C VAL A 142 -3.73 3.63 2.54
N ALA A 143 -2.41 3.54 2.53
CA ALA A 143 -1.65 3.25 1.31
C ALA A 143 -0.51 2.28 1.59
N VAL A 144 -0.17 1.46 0.60
CA VAL A 144 1.08 0.70 0.57
C VAL A 144 2.01 1.39 -0.41
N LEU A 145 3.25 1.64 0.00
CA LEU A 145 4.19 2.48 -0.74
C LEU A 145 5.58 1.85 -0.76
N ALA A 146 6.30 2.04 -1.85
CA ALA A 146 7.72 1.72 -1.93
C ALA A 146 8.56 2.94 -1.55
N GLY A 147 9.60 2.73 -0.75
CA GLY A 147 10.55 3.75 -0.34
C GLY A 147 10.20 4.45 0.98
N PRO A 148 11.15 5.24 1.50
CA PRO A 148 10.92 6.00 2.71
C PRO A 148 9.93 7.14 2.45
N MET A 149 8.96 7.26 3.34
CA MET A 149 8.07 8.42 3.38
C MET A 149 8.50 9.38 4.50
N VAL A 150 8.47 10.65 4.21
CA VAL A 150 8.75 11.69 5.19
C VAL A 150 7.59 12.67 5.24
N SER A 151 6.55 12.31 5.99
CA SER A 151 5.46 13.26 6.27
C SER A 151 5.03 13.16 7.73
N PRO A 152 4.99 14.28 8.48
CA PRO A 152 4.54 14.27 9.87
C PRO A 152 3.05 13.96 10.05
N LYS A 153 2.28 13.96 8.96
CA LYS A 153 0.84 13.68 8.95
C LYS A 153 0.50 12.21 8.75
N VAL A 154 1.50 11.40 8.46
CA VAL A 154 1.33 10.01 8.08
C VAL A 154 2.16 9.13 9.02
N THR A 155 1.56 8.09 9.57
CA THR A 155 2.25 7.03 10.28
C THR A 155 2.60 5.93 9.30
N THR A 156 3.82 5.42 9.35
CA THR A 156 4.28 4.33 8.49
C THR A 156 4.77 3.16 9.33
N GLU A 157 4.48 1.94 8.85
CA GLU A 157 5.02 0.71 9.40
C GLU A 157 5.66 -0.10 8.27
N SER A 158 6.81 -0.72 8.54
CA SER A 158 7.51 -1.54 7.54
C SER A 158 6.72 -2.80 7.22
N LEU A 159 6.62 -3.12 5.94
CA LEU A 159 6.08 -4.39 5.41
C LEU A 159 7.20 -5.32 4.95
N GLY A 160 8.46 -4.88 5.11
CA GLY A 160 9.63 -5.61 4.66
C GLY A 160 10.03 -5.27 3.22
N ARG A 161 10.89 -6.10 2.64
CA ARG A 161 11.49 -5.87 1.32
C ARG A 161 10.87 -6.79 0.27
N VAL A 162 10.50 -6.21 -0.85
CA VAL A 162 10.07 -6.95 -2.04
C VAL A 162 11.29 -7.19 -2.92
N LYS A 163 11.64 -8.45 -3.14
CA LYS A 163 12.70 -8.85 -4.05
C LYS A 163 12.23 -8.64 -5.50
N LEU A 164 13.10 -8.09 -6.32
CA LEU A 164 12.90 -7.96 -7.75
C LEU A 164 13.85 -8.92 -8.47
N ALA A 165 13.54 -9.21 -9.72
CA ALA A 165 14.39 -10.01 -10.58
C ALA A 165 14.36 -9.47 -12.00
N TRP A 166 15.40 -9.76 -12.75
CA TRP A 166 15.44 -9.56 -14.18
C TRP A 166 14.76 -10.74 -14.88
N LEU A 167 13.76 -10.44 -15.70
CA LEU A 167 12.88 -11.44 -16.35
C LEU A 167 12.97 -11.26 -17.85
N CYS A 168 13.07 -12.37 -18.59
CA CYS A 168 13.05 -12.33 -20.05
C CYS A 168 12.27 -13.50 -20.64
N SER A 169 11.86 -13.37 -21.90
CA SER A 169 11.35 -14.50 -22.67
C SER A 169 12.45 -15.54 -22.91
N PRO A 170 12.15 -16.86 -22.82
CA PRO A 170 13.06 -17.89 -23.27
C PRO A 170 13.45 -17.76 -24.77
N ARG A 171 12.62 -17.03 -25.54
CA ARG A 171 12.87 -16.78 -26.98
C ARG A 171 13.84 -15.63 -27.22
N LEU A 172 14.17 -14.86 -26.18
CA LEU A 172 15.22 -13.83 -26.28
C LEU A 172 16.56 -14.57 -26.30
N ASP A 173 17.37 -14.32 -27.33
CA ASP A 173 18.68 -14.96 -27.50
C ASP A 173 19.72 -14.39 -26.51
N LEU A 174 19.35 -14.45 -25.23
CA LEU A 174 20.18 -14.02 -24.12
C LEU A 174 21.04 -15.20 -23.66
N PRO A 175 22.36 -15.05 -23.48
CA PRO A 175 23.24 -16.10 -23.00
C PRO A 175 22.67 -16.78 -21.73
N LEU A 176 22.89 -18.08 -21.62
CA LEU A 176 22.59 -18.84 -20.41
C LEU A 176 23.72 -18.68 -19.40
N GLY A 177 23.35 -18.80 -18.10
CA GLY A 177 24.28 -18.66 -16.99
C GLY A 177 24.19 -17.27 -16.34
N THR A 178 25.14 -17.00 -15.46
CA THR A 178 25.17 -15.79 -14.63
C THR A 178 25.74 -14.63 -15.42
N LEU A 179 24.96 -13.55 -15.58
CA LEU A 179 25.29 -12.37 -16.35
C LEU A 179 25.66 -11.20 -15.46
N ALA A 180 26.64 -10.42 -15.89
CA ALA A 180 26.96 -9.13 -15.28
C ALA A 180 26.00 -8.03 -15.76
N ALA A 181 25.95 -6.90 -15.06
CA ALA A 181 25.12 -5.75 -15.47
C ALA A 181 25.50 -5.27 -16.90
N ALA A 182 26.78 -5.32 -17.25
CA ALA A 182 27.26 -4.95 -18.60
C ALA A 182 26.67 -5.85 -19.69
N ASP A 183 26.51 -7.15 -19.44
CA ASP A 183 25.91 -8.09 -20.39
C ASP A 183 24.42 -7.77 -20.60
N ILE A 184 23.69 -7.50 -19.51
CA ILE A 184 22.27 -7.13 -19.56
C ILE A 184 22.08 -5.80 -20.25
N ALA A 185 22.99 -4.85 -20.04
CA ALA A 185 22.94 -3.50 -20.63
C ALA A 185 22.99 -3.48 -22.16
N LEU A 186 23.48 -4.54 -22.80
CA LEU A 186 23.48 -4.70 -24.27
C LEU A 186 22.06 -4.91 -24.83
N TRP A 187 21.14 -5.35 -24.00
CA TRP A 187 19.75 -5.64 -24.36
C TRP A 187 18.81 -4.49 -24.01
N PRO A 188 17.65 -4.37 -24.66
CA PRO A 188 16.63 -3.43 -24.20
C PRO A 188 16.18 -3.78 -22.78
N VAL A 189 16.27 -2.81 -21.88
CA VAL A 189 15.85 -2.94 -20.49
C VAL A 189 14.47 -2.28 -20.31
N ILE A 190 13.56 -2.96 -19.65
CA ILE A 190 12.19 -2.49 -19.41
C ILE A 190 12.01 -2.29 -17.90
N THR A 191 11.84 -1.04 -17.48
CA THR A 191 11.58 -0.71 -16.07
C THR A 191 10.35 0.17 -15.94
N ASP A 192 10.12 0.73 -14.77
CA ASP A 192 9.11 1.75 -14.59
C ASP A 192 9.54 3.08 -15.27
N ARG A 193 8.62 4.03 -15.32
CA ARG A 193 8.91 5.38 -15.85
C ARG A 193 10.02 6.07 -15.07
N ALA A 194 10.74 6.96 -15.72
CA ALA A 194 11.73 7.80 -15.07
C ALA A 194 11.11 8.57 -13.88
N GLY A 195 11.88 8.71 -12.80
CA GLY A 195 11.44 9.36 -11.56
C GLY A 195 10.76 8.43 -10.56
N SER A 196 10.43 7.17 -10.91
CA SER A 196 9.91 6.21 -9.95
C SER A 196 11.04 5.58 -9.12
N HIS A 197 10.71 5.13 -7.90
CA HIS A 197 11.65 4.39 -7.04
C HIS A 197 12.19 3.13 -7.72
N LEU A 198 11.35 2.43 -8.48
CA LEU A 198 11.77 1.23 -9.21
C LEU A 198 12.77 1.55 -10.32
N HIS A 199 12.52 2.62 -11.08
CA HIS A 199 13.47 3.06 -12.10
C HIS A 199 14.81 3.48 -11.48
N GLY A 200 14.76 4.27 -10.38
CA GLY A 200 15.96 4.66 -9.65
C GLY A 200 16.78 3.45 -9.21
N ALA A 201 16.14 2.48 -8.56
CA ALA A 201 16.80 1.26 -8.10
C ALA A 201 17.41 0.44 -9.25
N ALA A 202 16.75 0.38 -10.43
CA ALA A 202 17.29 -0.27 -11.61
C ALA A 202 18.53 0.44 -12.13
N MET A 203 18.49 1.77 -12.27
CA MET A 203 19.62 2.54 -12.76
C MET A 203 20.80 2.53 -11.79
N ASP A 204 20.55 2.56 -10.49
CA ASP A 204 21.58 2.42 -9.46
C ASP A 204 22.25 1.05 -9.50
N TRP A 205 21.48 0.00 -9.79
CA TRP A 205 22.01 -1.35 -9.94
C TRP A 205 23.01 -1.43 -11.11
N PHE A 206 22.70 -0.84 -12.27
CA PHE A 206 23.63 -0.75 -13.40
C PHE A 206 24.85 0.11 -13.08
N ARG A 207 24.63 1.31 -12.55
CA ARG A 207 25.71 2.24 -12.22
C ARG A 207 26.73 1.68 -11.24
N ALA A 208 26.30 0.87 -10.30
CA ALA A 208 27.19 0.26 -9.31
C ALA A 208 28.19 -0.73 -9.93
N GLU A 209 27.97 -1.20 -11.14
CA GLU A 209 28.92 -2.00 -11.94
C GLU A 209 29.47 -1.23 -13.14
N GLY A 210 29.33 0.10 -13.16
CA GLY A 210 29.83 0.95 -14.25
C GLY A 210 29.12 0.71 -15.58
N ALA A 211 27.92 0.13 -15.57
CA ALA A 211 27.13 -0.16 -16.76
C ALA A 211 25.99 0.84 -16.95
N GLU A 212 25.55 1.01 -18.19
CA GLU A 212 24.38 1.80 -18.55
C GLU A 212 23.62 1.10 -19.67
N PRO A 213 22.29 0.90 -19.56
CA PRO A 213 21.50 0.26 -20.60
C PRO A 213 21.54 1.05 -21.91
N ALA A 214 21.99 0.43 -23.00
CA ALA A 214 22.04 1.05 -24.34
C ALA A 214 20.64 1.43 -24.85
N ARG A 215 19.60 0.71 -24.41
CA ARG A 215 18.19 0.98 -24.74
C ARG A 215 17.33 0.77 -23.49
N HIS A 216 16.49 1.75 -23.18
CA HIS A 216 15.61 1.70 -22.02
C HIS A 216 14.16 2.03 -22.42
N HIS A 217 13.23 1.19 -22.00
CA HIS A 217 11.80 1.40 -22.13
C HIS A 217 11.18 1.62 -20.74
N GLY A 218 10.69 2.84 -20.50
CA GLY A 218 9.95 3.18 -19.28
C GLY A 218 8.45 2.89 -19.46
N CYS A 219 7.86 2.09 -18.57
CA CYS A 219 6.43 1.76 -18.60
C CYS A 219 5.87 1.67 -17.18
N SER A 220 4.91 2.53 -16.83
CA SER A 220 4.28 2.57 -15.51
C SER A 220 3.39 1.36 -15.22
N SER A 221 2.91 0.66 -16.25
CA SER A 221 2.05 -0.52 -16.11
C SER A 221 2.87 -1.80 -15.94
N LEU A 222 2.87 -2.37 -14.73
CA LEU A 222 3.57 -3.63 -14.47
C LEU A 222 3.05 -4.80 -15.34
N PRO A 223 1.73 -4.99 -15.56
CA PRO A 223 1.25 -6.02 -16.49
C PRO A 223 1.81 -5.83 -17.91
N THR A 224 1.88 -4.58 -18.37
CA THR A 224 2.44 -4.27 -19.70
C THR A 224 3.93 -4.58 -19.76
N ARG A 225 4.71 -4.24 -18.72
CA ARG A 225 6.14 -4.60 -18.65
C ARG A 225 6.35 -6.11 -18.75
N ILE A 226 5.55 -6.88 -18.00
CA ILE A 226 5.58 -8.35 -18.04
C ILE A 226 5.27 -8.85 -19.47
N GLN A 227 4.22 -8.33 -20.10
CA GLN A 227 3.84 -8.73 -21.45
C GLN A 227 4.89 -8.35 -22.52
N LEU A 228 5.54 -7.20 -22.37
CA LEU A 228 6.66 -6.82 -23.26
C LEU A 228 7.82 -7.82 -23.12
N ALA A 229 8.17 -8.23 -21.90
CA ALA A 229 9.19 -9.24 -21.68
C ALA A 229 8.79 -10.61 -22.28
N VAL A 230 7.54 -11.06 -22.09
CA VAL A 230 6.99 -12.29 -22.72
C VAL A 230 7.15 -12.27 -24.24
N ARG A 231 6.94 -11.11 -24.85
CA ARG A 231 7.08 -10.90 -26.32
C ARG A 231 8.51 -10.80 -26.78
N GLY A 232 9.49 -10.83 -25.86
CA GLY A 232 10.92 -10.73 -26.22
C GLY A 232 11.36 -9.32 -26.62
N VAL A 233 10.63 -8.25 -26.22
CA VAL A 233 11.01 -6.87 -26.49
C VAL A 233 12.28 -6.50 -25.70
N GLY A 234 12.50 -7.10 -24.54
CA GLY A 234 13.68 -6.85 -23.72
C GLY A 234 13.63 -7.59 -22.39
N ILE A 235 14.50 -7.20 -21.47
CA ILE A 235 14.65 -7.73 -20.13
C ILE A 235 13.91 -6.80 -19.15
N ALA A 236 12.91 -7.31 -18.45
CA ALA A 236 12.11 -6.53 -17.52
C ALA A 236 12.56 -6.70 -16.07
N LEU A 237 12.59 -5.60 -15.31
CA LEU A 237 12.71 -5.65 -13.85
C LEU A 237 11.31 -5.72 -13.24
N ALA A 238 11.01 -6.83 -12.56
CA ALA A 238 9.73 -7.03 -11.89
C ALA A 238 9.88 -8.00 -10.70
N SER A 239 8.85 -8.06 -9.84
CA SER A 239 8.79 -9.12 -8.84
C SER A 239 8.35 -10.44 -9.50
N PRO A 240 9.03 -11.56 -9.24
CA PRO A 240 8.62 -12.86 -9.74
C PRO A 240 7.20 -13.25 -9.34
N SER A 241 6.75 -12.88 -8.15
CA SER A 241 5.40 -13.17 -7.68
C SER A 241 4.30 -12.52 -8.53
N ALA A 242 4.58 -11.38 -9.16
CA ALA A 242 3.65 -10.72 -10.07
C ALA A 242 3.61 -11.37 -11.47
N ALA A 243 4.58 -12.22 -11.79
CA ALA A 243 4.70 -12.92 -13.07
C ALA A 243 4.55 -14.46 -12.91
N SER A 244 3.96 -14.92 -11.81
CA SER A 244 3.86 -16.36 -11.48
C SER A 244 3.18 -17.17 -12.57
N ARG A 245 2.17 -16.62 -13.23
CA ARG A 245 1.48 -17.26 -14.36
C ARG A 245 2.39 -17.46 -15.58
N GLU A 246 3.16 -16.44 -15.92
CA GLU A 246 4.08 -16.46 -17.05
C GLU A 246 5.19 -17.50 -16.85
N PHE A 247 5.63 -17.64 -15.62
CA PHE A 247 6.60 -18.68 -15.27
C PHE A 247 5.99 -20.06 -15.32
N SER A 248 4.81 -20.28 -14.75
CA SER A 248 4.15 -21.60 -14.80
C SER A 248 3.85 -22.06 -16.24
N HIS A 249 3.67 -21.12 -17.15
CA HIS A 249 3.50 -21.40 -18.59
C HIS A 249 4.83 -21.45 -19.37
N GLY A 250 5.98 -21.23 -18.72
CA GLY A 250 7.29 -21.21 -19.38
C GLY A 250 7.47 -20.06 -20.38
N THR A 251 6.68 -19.00 -20.29
CA THR A 251 6.76 -17.85 -21.21
C THR A 251 7.75 -16.78 -20.74
N LEU A 252 8.16 -16.82 -19.46
CA LEU A 252 9.26 -16.07 -18.88
C LEU A 252 10.24 -16.99 -18.16
N ARG A 253 11.49 -16.55 -18.10
CA ARG A 253 12.54 -17.10 -17.24
C ARG A 253 13.22 -16.00 -16.44
N LEU A 254 13.86 -16.40 -15.33
CA LEU A 254 14.76 -15.51 -14.60
C LEU A 254 16.07 -15.33 -15.37
N VAL A 255 16.66 -14.17 -15.23
CA VAL A 255 18.03 -13.88 -15.63
C VAL A 255 18.89 -13.95 -14.37
N GLU A 256 19.76 -14.94 -14.31
CA GLU A 256 20.74 -15.04 -13.21
C GLU A 256 21.77 -13.93 -13.35
N THR A 257 22.13 -13.30 -12.24
CA THR A 257 23.02 -12.14 -12.23
C THR A 257 24.13 -12.28 -11.21
N THR A 258 25.35 -11.80 -11.56
CA THR A 258 26.53 -11.79 -10.67
C THR A 258 26.28 -11.00 -9.39
N ARG A 259 25.48 -9.96 -9.48
CA ARG A 259 25.03 -9.15 -8.36
C ARG A 259 23.51 -9.33 -8.14
N PRO A 260 23.05 -9.50 -6.90
CA PRO A 260 21.62 -9.60 -6.63
C PRO A 260 20.84 -8.43 -7.25
N PRO A 261 19.69 -8.69 -7.90
CA PRO A 261 18.81 -7.64 -8.39
C PRO A 261 18.35 -6.72 -7.26
N PRO A 262 17.89 -5.49 -7.58
CA PRO A 262 17.44 -4.57 -6.56
C PRO A 262 16.27 -5.11 -5.75
N SER A 263 16.10 -4.61 -4.53
CA SER A 263 14.91 -4.85 -3.72
C SER A 263 14.37 -3.53 -3.24
N LEU A 264 13.06 -3.43 -3.10
CA LEU A 264 12.38 -2.23 -2.60
C LEU A 264 11.82 -2.50 -1.21
N GLU A 265 12.07 -1.59 -0.28
CA GLU A 265 11.37 -1.60 0.99
C GLU A 265 9.94 -1.10 0.78
N TYR A 266 8.97 -1.80 1.36
CA TYR A 266 7.58 -1.40 1.34
C TYR A 266 7.12 -1.04 2.74
N VAL A 267 6.31 0.00 2.80
CA VAL A 267 5.68 0.45 4.04
C VAL A 267 4.17 0.50 3.84
N ILE A 268 3.42 0.26 4.92
CA ILE A 268 2.02 0.64 4.98
C ILE A 268 1.94 2.01 5.66
N ALA A 269 1.20 2.89 5.04
CA ALA A 269 1.03 4.28 5.46
C ALA A 269 -0.44 4.55 5.75
N TYR A 270 -0.72 5.29 6.81
CA TYR A 270 -2.06 5.74 7.17
C TYR A 270 -2.02 7.08 7.88
N THR A 271 -3.11 7.82 7.84
CA THR A 271 -3.17 9.14 8.48
C THR A 271 -2.94 9.04 9.98
N SER A 272 -1.98 9.82 10.51
CA SER A 272 -1.60 9.81 11.95
C SER A 272 -2.75 10.23 12.86
N VAL A 273 -3.70 11.01 12.34
CA VAL A 273 -4.87 11.48 13.07
C VAL A 273 -6.10 10.86 12.41
N GLY A 274 -6.65 9.83 13.10
CA GLY A 274 -7.99 9.33 12.86
C GLY A 274 -8.18 8.43 11.67
N LEU A 275 -7.42 7.39 11.62
CA LEU A 275 -7.78 6.25 10.81
C LEU A 275 -9.12 5.67 11.34
N GLU A 276 -10.13 5.64 10.48
CA GLU A 276 -11.40 5.01 10.81
C GLU A 276 -11.22 3.52 11.14
N PRO A 277 -12.14 2.90 11.90
CA PRO A 277 -12.08 1.48 12.26
C PRO A 277 -11.85 0.58 11.06
N GLY A 278 -12.58 0.82 9.96
CA GLY A 278 -12.45 0.08 8.72
C GLY A 278 -11.06 0.21 8.09
N GLY A 279 -10.49 1.40 8.10
CA GLY A 279 -9.14 1.65 7.60
C GLY A 279 -8.08 0.89 8.41
N ARG A 280 -8.18 0.94 9.74
CA ARG A 280 -7.29 0.17 10.63
C ARG A 280 -7.40 -1.33 10.37
N LEU A 281 -8.62 -1.84 10.26
CA LEU A 281 -8.87 -3.24 9.96
C LEU A 281 -8.24 -3.65 8.63
N VAL A 282 -8.48 -2.87 7.57
CA VAL A 282 -7.90 -3.15 6.24
C VAL A 282 -6.37 -3.14 6.30
N ALA A 283 -5.77 -2.19 7.03
CA ALA A 283 -4.33 -2.13 7.22
C ALA A 283 -3.79 -3.38 7.95
N GLU A 284 -4.42 -3.81 9.04
CA GLU A 284 -4.01 -5.00 9.79
C GLU A 284 -4.19 -6.28 8.96
N MET A 285 -5.30 -6.40 8.22
CA MET A 285 -5.51 -7.54 7.31
C MET A 285 -4.48 -7.57 6.18
N ALA A 286 -4.12 -6.43 5.61
CA ALA A 286 -3.06 -6.33 4.60
C ALA A 286 -1.71 -6.74 5.17
N LYS A 287 -1.33 -6.23 6.36
CA LYS A 287 -0.10 -6.64 7.05
C LYS A 287 -0.06 -8.15 7.29
N ALA A 288 -1.15 -8.71 7.79
CA ALA A 288 -1.24 -10.16 8.06
C ALA A 288 -1.10 -11.01 6.79
N LEU A 289 -1.67 -10.58 5.66
CA LEU A 289 -1.52 -11.27 4.38
C LEU A 289 -0.10 -11.17 3.82
N ILE A 290 0.52 -9.99 3.94
CA ILE A 290 1.89 -9.76 3.47
C ILE A 290 2.90 -10.53 4.34
N ALA A 291 2.69 -10.54 5.67
CA ALA A 291 3.56 -11.26 6.62
C ALA A 291 3.50 -12.79 6.45
N ARG A 292 2.37 -13.33 6.03
CA ARG A 292 2.23 -14.76 5.74
C ARG A 292 3.04 -15.22 4.53
N LYS A 293 3.67 -14.26 3.79
CA LYS A 293 4.44 -14.47 2.57
C LYS A 293 3.93 -15.70 1.81
N PRO A 294 3.31 -15.58 0.65
CA PRO A 294 3.42 -16.65 -0.31
C PRO A 294 4.91 -16.76 -0.58
N ASP A 295 5.48 -17.91 -0.19
CA ASP A 295 6.90 -18.11 -0.12
C ASP A 295 7.51 -17.87 -1.52
N LEU A 296 8.15 -16.74 -1.73
CA LEU A 296 8.96 -16.50 -2.91
C LEU A 296 10.03 -17.59 -3.01
N GLN A 297 10.38 -18.22 -1.90
CA GLN A 297 11.31 -19.31 -1.78
C GLN A 297 10.75 -20.63 -2.35
N ALA A 298 9.50 -20.97 -2.09
CA ALA A 298 8.85 -22.12 -2.75
C ALA A 298 8.76 -21.90 -4.27
N TYR A 299 8.59 -20.66 -4.68
CA TYR A 299 8.62 -20.31 -6.09
C TYR A 299 10.03 -20.40 -6.69
N TYR A 300 11.07 -19.93 -5.98
CA TYR A 300 12.47 -20.07 -6.41
C TYR A 300 12.89 -21.57 -6.46
N SER A 301 12.47 -22.39 -5.49
CA SER A 301 12.71 -23.84 -5.50
C SER A 301 11.99 -24.53 -6.65
N ALA A 302 10.75 -24.15 -6.98
CA ALA A 302 9.99 -24.74 -8.08
C ALA A 302 10.59 -24.44 -9.47
N ILE A 303 11.43 -23.40 -9.58
CA ILE A 303 12.16 -23.05 -10.81
C ILE A 303 13.66 -23.36 -10.73
N GLY A 304 14.10 -24.15 -9.72
CA GLY A 304 15.47 -24.65 -9.62
C GLY A 304 16.51 -23.67 -9.09
N ILE A 305 16.10 -22.65 -8.35
CA ILE A 305 17.01 -21.73 -7.64
C ILE A 305 17.03 -22.13 -6.16
N ASP A 306 17.99 -22.95 -5.77
CA ASP A 306 18.23 -23.30 -4.38
C ASP A 306 18.79 -22.10 -3.61
N ASP A 307 18.04 -21.65 -2.60
CA ASP A 307 18.57 -20.81 -1.53
C ASP A 307 18.41 -21.62 -0.22
N ASP A 308 19.47 -21.81 0.51
CA ASP A 308 19.63 -22.72 1.65
C ASP A 308 18.63 -22.53 2.81
N ASN A 309 17.34 -22.57 2.57
CA ASN A 309 16.28 -22.81 3.57
C ASN A 309 14.88 -22.79 2.95
N ALA A 310 14.50 -23.85 2.24
CA ALA A 310 13.15 -23.97 1.70
C ALA A 310 12.45 -25.24 2.17
N ASN A 311 11.34 -25.10 2.84
CA ASN A 311 10.32 -26.14 2.96
C ASN A 311 8.96 -25.50 2.87
N LEU A 312 8.25 -25.68 1.72
CA LEU A 312 6.79 -25.78 1.60
C LEU A 312 6.36 -25.78 0.11
N SER A 313 5.51 -26.73 -0.27
CA SER A 313 5.11 -27.00 -1.64
C SER A 313 4.02 -26.05 -2.18
N THR A 314 4.06 -25.79 -3.48
CA THR A 314 3.16 -24.91 -4.24
C THR A 314 1.67 -25.31 -4.25
N GLY A 315 1.31 -26.48 -3.71
CA GLY A 315 -0.08 -26.96 -3.60
C GLY A 315 -0.88 -26.26 -2.49
N ASP A 316 -0.21 -25.72 -1.47
CA ASP A 316 -0.86 -25.22 -0.26
C ASP A 316 -1.21 -23.72 -0.28
N ILE A 317 -0.82 -23.00 -1.34
CA ILE A 317 -1.04 -21.55 -1.43
C ILE A 317 -2.53 -21.19 -1.53
N PHE A 318 -3.34 -22.10 -2.05
CA PHE A 318 -4.80 -21.91 -2.18
C PHE A 318 -5.64 -22.81 -1.24
N ALA A 319 -5.07 -23.90 -0.71
CA ALA A 319 -5.81 -24.84 0.13
C ALA A 319 -6.10 -24.33 1.56
N GLY A 320 -5.35 -23.34 2.06
CA GLY A 320 -5.54 -22.76 3.39
C GLY A 320 -6.62 -21.66 3.46
N ILE A 321 -7.24 -21.29 2.34
CA ILE A 321 -8.26 -20.23 2.28
C ILE A 321 -9.67 -20.77 2.58
N ASP A 322 -9.88 -22.07 2.40
CA ASP A 322 -11.22 -22.72 2.53
C ASP A 322 -11.51 -23.39 3.88
N ASN A 323 -10.56 -23.42 4.83
CA ASN A 323 -10.70 -24.22 6.05
C ASN A 323 -10.90 -23.42 7.35
N ASP A 324 -11.51 -22.25 7.33
CA ASP A 324 -12.12 -21.64 8.53
C ASP A 324 -13.55 -21.22 8.19
N ALA A 325 -14.45 -22.21 8.21
CA ALA A 325 -15.89 -22.04 8.26
C ALA A 325 -16.34 -21.70 9.70
#